data_8e66a5dadfb98345f6a1a2c8eecd1921
#
_entry.id   8e66a5dadfb98345f6a1a2c8eecd1921
#
_cell.length_a   1.000
_cell.length_b   1.000
_cell.length_c   1.000
_cell.angle_alpha   90.00
_cell.angle_beta   90.00
_cell.angle_gamma   90.00
#
_symmetry.space_group_name_H-M   'P 1'
#
loop_
_entity.id
_entity.type
_entity.pdbx_description
1 polymer ?
#
loop_
_entity_poly.entity_id
_entity_poly.type
_entity_poly.pdbx_seq_one_letter_code
_entity_poly.pdbx_strand_id
1 'polypeptide(L)'
;DDIIKELATVEKLTSKNTMIYKEENSFLNIYNRTLEIMMINPINLTTQIEDFDFKVDSSMMPIALKNLVDNGIKFSPNKKAIIKANKEKIEIISLGEQLKHELSYYTEAFSQEEKRSDGFGLGLYIVKTIVNLHGYKLEYKYEDGKNYFIINMMK
;
A
#
# COMPACT_ATOMS: atom_id res chain seq x y z
N ASP A 1 18.76 6.17 -4.08
CA ASP A 1 18.50 4.75 -4.27
C ASP A 1 17.25 4.34 -3.49
N ASP A 2 16.31 3.74 -4.15
CA ASP A 2 15.02 3.35 -3.56
C ASP A 2 15.19 2.34 -2.41
N ILE A 3 16.16 1.44 -2.53
CA ILE A 3 16.42 0.44 -1.50
C ILE A 3 16.93 1.07 -0.22
N ILE A 4 17.80 2.06 -0.33
CA ILE A 4 18.31 2.78 0.85
C ILE A 4 17.16 3.52 1.54
N LYS A 5 16.27 4.15 0.77
CA LYS A 5 15.09 4.81 1.33
C LYS A 5 14.13 3.83 1.99
N GLU A 6 13.92 2.68 1.34
CA GLU A 6 13.06 1.63 1.89
C GLU A 6 13.63 1.07 3.20
N LEU A 7 14.95 0.81 3.24
CA LEU A 7 15.62 0.33 4.46
C LEU A 7 15.51 1.34 5.60
N ALA A 8 15.68 2.62 5.30
CA ALA A 8 15.53 3.67 6.30
C ALA A 8 14.09 3.72 6.83
N THR A 9 13.09 3.54 5.96
CA THR A 9 11.69 3.48 6.36
C THR A 9 11.44 2.26 7.26
N VAL A 10 11.95 1.09 6.88
CA VAL A 10 11.82 -0.13 7.68
C VAL A 10 12.44 0.07 9.06
N GLU A 11 13.64 0.62 9.13
CA GLU A 11 14.32 0.87 10.40
C GLU A 11 13.48 1.77 11.30
N LYS A 12 12.93 2.84 10.75
CA LYS A 12 12.05 3.76 11.48
C LYS A 12 10.81 3.05 12.01
N LEU A 13 10.16 2.24 11.17
CA LEU A 13 8.91 1.55 11.53
C LEU A 13 9.11 0.43 12.53
N THR A 14 10.27 -0.22 12.54
CA THR A 14 10.56 -1.36 13.43
C THR A 14 11.32 -0.97 14.68
N SER A 15 11.65 0.30 14.84
CA SER A 15 12.29 0.81 16.04
C SER A 15 11.41 0.59 17.27
N LYS A 16 12.02 0.24 18.41
CA LYS A 16 11.31 0.09 19.68
C LYS A 16 10.60 1.38 20.13
N ASN A 17 11.04 2.52 19.62
CA ASN A 17 10.49 3.83 19.96
C ASN A 17 9.51 4.34 18.91
N THR A 18 9.16 3.51 17.92
CA THR A 18 8.19 3.92 16.91
C THR A 18 6.82 4.08 17.55
N MET A 19 6.29 5.27 17.43
CA MET A 19 4.95 5.60 17.90
C MET A 19 4.10 5.99 16.71
N ILE A 20 2.90 5.44 16.68
CA ILE A 20 1.89 5.84 15.70
C ILE A 20 0.99 6.91 16.33
N TYR A 21 0.75 7.99 15.58
CA TYR A 21 -0.11 9.09 16.01
C TYR A 21 -1.37 9.10 15.14
N LYS A 22 -2.37 8.32 15.58
CA LYS A 22 -3.65 8.23 14.86
C LYS A 22 -4.56 9.39 15.28
N GLU A 23 -5.05 10.10 14.29
CA GLU A 23 -6.03 11.17 14.48
C GLU A 23 -7.17 10.96 13.50
N GLU A 24 -8.34 11.48 13.84
CA GLU A 24 -9.46 11.50 12.92
C GLU A 24 -9.12 12.37 11.72
N ASN A 25 -9.24 11.81 10.51
CA ASN A 25 -8.94 12.55 9.29
C ASN A 25 -9.78 12.00 8.15
N SER A 26 -10.04 12.82 7.14
CA SER A 26 -10.77 12.35 5.96
C SER A 26 -9.85 11.54 5.05
N PHE A 27 -10.42 10.55 4.36
CA PHE A 27 -9.66 9.78 3.40
C PHE A 27 -9.12 10.67 2.28
N LEU A 28 -9.89 11.64 1.80
CA LEU A 28 -9.44 12.56 0.75
C LEU A 28 -8.20 13.35 1.16
N ASN A 29 -8.08 13.75 2.42
CA ASN A 29 -6.85 14.40 2.89
C ASN A 29 -5.64 13.47 2.80
N ILE A 30 -5.83 12.21 3.21
CA ILE A 30 -4.76 11.21 3.13
C ILE A 30 -4.41 10.90 1.68
N TYR A 31 -5.41 10.79 0.82
CA TYR A 31 -5.20 10.58 -0.61
C TYR A 31 -4.42 11.73 -1.24
N ASN A 32 -4.76 12.97 -0.92
CA ASN A 32 -4.05 14.14 -1.43
C ASN A 32 -2.58 14.15 -0.98
N ARG A 33 -2.30 13.79 0.27
CA ARG A 33 -0.93 13.64 0.76
C ARG A 33 -0.19 12.53 0.02
N THR A 34 -0.88 11.44 -0.28
CA THR A 34 -0.32 10.36 -1.08
C THR A 34 0.12 10.85 -2.46
N LEU A 35 -0.74 11.63 -3.13
CA LEU A 35 -0.41 12.19 -4.44
C LEU A 35 0.80 13.13 -4.37
N GLU A 36 0.93 13.90 -3.29
CA GLU A 36 2.07 14.80 -3.11
C GLU A 36 3.41 14.07 -3.06
N ILE A 37 3.45 12.89 -2.44
CA ILE A 37 4.70 12.11 -2.35
C ILE A 37 4.90 11.17 -3.52
N MET A 38 3.88 10.98 -4.35
CA MET A 38 3.98 10.18 -5.56
C MET A 38 4.41 11.07 -6.72
N MET A 39 5.37 10.59 -7.50
CA MET A 39 5.83 11.31 -8.68
C MET A 39 5.28 10.65 -9.94
N ILE A 40 3.99 10.25 -9.90
CA ILE A 40 3.33 9.62 -11.04
C ILE A 40 2.37 10.60 -11.71
N ASN A 41 2.07 10.33 -12.97
CA ASN A 41 1.05 11.06 -13.70
C ASN A 41 -0.33 10.60 -13.19
N PRO A 42 -1.18 11.52 -12.68
CA PRO A 42 -2.51 11.14 -12.18
C PRO A 42 -3.40 10.43 -13.19
N ILE A 43 -3.11 10.55 -14.48
CA ILE A 43 -3.87 9.86 -15.53
C ILE A 43 -3.78 8.33 -15.41
N ASN A 44 -2.73 7.83 -14.73
CA ASN A 44 -2.54 6.40 -14.53
C ASN A 44 -3.29 5.85 -13.32
N LEU A 45 -3.96 6.71 -12.57
CA LEU A 45 -4.68 6.34 -11.37
C LEU A 45 -6.14 6.81 -11.47
N THR A 46 -7.05 5.85 -11.52
CA THR A 46 -8.50 6.12 -11.50
C THR A 46 -9.00 5.99 -10.07
N THR A 47 -9.93 6.86 -9.68
CA THR A 47 -10.46 6.87 -8.32
C THR A 47 -11.95 6.56 -8.30
N GLN A 48 -12.36 5.77 -7.30
CA GLN A 48 -13.75 5.51 -6.94
C GLN A 48 -13.83 5.65 -5.42
N ILE A 49 -13.93 6.89 -4.95
CA ILE A 49 -13.83 7.20 -3.52
C ILE A 49 -15.16 7.73 -3.00
N GLU A 50 -15.70 7.04 -1.98
CA GLU A 50 -16.73 7.59 -1.10
C GLU A 50 -15.97 8.10 0.12
N ASP A 51 -15.90 9.42 0.30
CA ASP A 51 -15.10 9.98 1.39
C ASP A 51 -15.64 9.57 2.75
N PHE A 52 -14.74 9.44 3.70
CA PHE A 52 -15.05 9.03 5.06
C PHE A 52 -13.97 9.53 6.01
N ASP A 53 -14.31 9.63 7.28
CA ASP A 53 -13.34 9.94 8.32
C ASP A 53 -12.91 8.65 9.00
N PHE A 54 -11.64 8.58 9.36
CA PHE A 54 -11.09 7.40 10.03
C PHE A 54 -9.89 7.78 10.89
N LYS A 55 -9.55 6.90 11.81
CA LYS A 55 -8.38 7.06 12.67
C LYS A 55 -7.15 6.63 11.91
N VAL A 56 -6.23 7.55 11.68
CA VAL A 56 -5.12 7.32 10.77
C VAL A 56 -3.92 8.20 11.12
N ASP A 57 -2.73 7.65 10.93
CA ASP A 57 -1.49 8.42 10.99
C ASP A 57 -1.24 9.04 9.62
N SER A 58 -1.32 10.37 9.55
CA SER A 58 -1.25 11.11 8.29
C SER A 58 0.15 11.15 7.67
N SER A 59 1.18 10.69 8.40
CA SER A 59 2.54 10.56 7.87
C SER A 59 2.79 9.15 7.31
N MET A 60 2.26 8.14 7.97
CA MET A 60 2.52 6.74 7.62
C MET A 60 1.59 6.20 6.54
N MET A 61 0.30 6.46 6.64
CA MET A 61 -0.66 5.89 5.69
C MET A 61 -0.37 6.29 4.23
N PRO A 62 0.02 7.53 3.92
CA PRO A 62 0.39 7.87 2.55
C PRO A 62 1.54 7.03 1.99
N ILE A 63 2.49 6.62 2.84
CA ILE A 63 3.59 5.74 2.42
C ILE A 63 3.05 4.37 2.01
N ALA A 64 2.13 3.82 2.80
CA ALA A 64 1.51 2.54 2.48
C ALA A 64 0.73 2.61 1.17
N LEU A 65 -0.10 3.64 1.00
CA LEU A 65 -0.89 3.81 -0.21
C LEU A 65 0.00 4.03 -1.44
N LYS A 66 1.05 4.83 -1.31
CA LYS A 66 2.02 5.04 -2.37
C LYS A 66 2.62 3.71 -2.83
N ASN A 67 3.07 2.89 -1.89
CA ASN A 67 3.68 1.60 -2.22
C ASN A 67 2.71 0.66 -2.93
N LEU A 68 1.46 0.63 -2.48
CA LEU A 68 0.44 -0.20 -3.14
C LEU A 68 0.13 0.28 -4.56
N VAL A 69 -0.01 1.59 -4.74
CA VAL A 69 -0.30 2.16 -6.06
C VAL A 69 0.89 1.96 -7.00
N ASP A 70 2.11 2.23 -6.53
CA ASP A 70 3.33 2.03 -7.33
C ASP A 70 3.43 0.58 -7.82
N ASN A 71 3.17 -0.38 -6.93
CA ASN A 71 3.19 -1.79 -7.31
C ASN A 71 2.09 -2.11 -8.32
N GLY A 72 0.89 -1.60 -8.12
CA GLY A 72 -0.22 -1.82 -9.05
C GLY A 72 0.10 -1.33 -10.45
N ILE A 73 0.66 -0.13 -10.56
CA ILE A 73 1.05 0.44 -11.84
C ILE A 73 2.22 -0.33 -12.46
N LYS A 74 3.24 -0.63 -11.65
CA LYS A 74 4.47 -1.29 -12.11
C LYS A 74 4.20 -2.66 -12.73
N PHE A 75 3.34 -3.44 -12.09
CA PHE A 75 3.09 -4.83 -12.50
C PHE A 75 1.89 -5.01 -13.43
N SER A 76 1.16 -3.94 -13.75
CA SER A 76 0.06 -4.04 -14.69
C SER A 76 0.54 -3.83 -16.14
N PRO A 77 0.04 -4.63 -17.10
CA PRO A 77 0.41 -4.43 -18.50
C PRO A 77 0.05 -3.07 -19.06
N ASN A 78 -1.04 -2.47 -18.57
CA ASN A 78 -1.50 -1.16 -19.03
C ASN A 78 -0.96 0.01 -18.20
N LYS A 79 -0.11 -0.28 -17.20
CA LYS A 79 0.49 0.73 -16.31
C LYS A 79 -0.54 1.64 -15.64
N LYS A 80 -1.66 1.05 -15.24
CA LYS A 80 -2.76 1.76 -14.58
C LYS A 80 -3.20 1.03 -13.32
N ALA A 81 -3.76 1.79 -12.39
CA ALA A 81 -4.36 1.24 -11.17
C ALA A 81 -5.66 2.01 -10.86
N ILE A 82 -6.49 1.38 -10.04
CA ILE A 82 -7.72 1.98 -9.52
C ILE A 82 -7.61 1.99 -8.02
N ILE A 83 -7.91 3.12 -7.40
CA ILE A 83 -8.09 3.18 -5.95
C ILE A 83 -9.59 3.32 -5.66
N LYS A 84 -10.10 2.38 -4.88
CA LYS A 84 -11.50 2.34 -4.48
C LYS A 84 -11.54 2.36 -2.97
N ALA A 85 -12.30 3.28 -2.39
CA ALA A 85 -12.30 3.45 -0.94
C ALA A 85 -13.67 3.81 -0.40
N ASN A 86 -14.00 3.23 0.73
CA ASN A 86 -15.12 3.59 1.58
C ASN A 86 -14.69 3.34 3.03
N LYS A 87 -15.55 3.59 3.99
CA LYS A 87 -15.19 3.47 5.41
C LYS A 87 -14.86 2.03 5.85
N GLU A 88 -15.19 1.04 5.07
CA GLU A 88 -14.92 -0.37 5.40
C GLU A 88 -13.56 -0.82 4.89
N LYS A 89 -13.18 -0.36 3.69
CA LYS A 89 -11.93 -0.83 3.07
C LYS A 89 -11.40 0.14 2.04
N ILE A 90 -10.08 0.06 1.85
CA ILE A 90 -9.36 0.74 0.78
C ILE A 90 -8.80 -0.35 -0.13
N GLU A 91 -9.13 -0.29 -1.42
CA GLU A 91 -8.67 -1.29 -2.39
C GLU A 91 -7.82 -0.63 -3.47
N ILE A 92 -6.68 -1.24 -3.76
CA ILE A 92 -5.85 -0.90 -4.92
C ILE A 92 -5.98 -2.05 -5.91
N ILE A 93 -6.51 -1.74 -7.09
CA ILE A 93 -6.90 -2.74 -8.09
C ILE A 93 -6.10 -2.51 -9.36
N SER A 94 -5.52 -3.57 -9.90
CA SER A 94 -4.78 -3.49 -11.16
C SER A 94 -4.96 -4.75 -11.99
N LEU A 95 -4.95 -4.60 -13.31
CA LEU A 95 -4.93 -5.73 -14.23
C LEU A 95 -3.59 -6.44 -14.17
N GLY A 96 -3.56 -7.73 -14.37
CA GLY A 96 -2.32 -8.48 -14.45
C GLY A 96 -2.48 -9.93 -14.02
N GLU A 97 -1.36 -10.63 -14.01
CA GLU A 97 -1.32 -12.01 -13.58
C GLU A 97 -1.43 -12.11 -12.06
N GLN A 98 -1.99 -13.21 -11.59
CA GLN A 98 -2.06 -13.51 -10.17
C GLN A 98 -0.65 -13.60 -9.58
N LEU A 99 -0.48 -13.20 -8.33
CA LEU A 99 0.77 -13.39 -7.62
C LEU A 99 1.13 -14.87 -7.57
N LYS A 100 2.42 -15.17 -7.72
CA LYS A 100 2.92 -16.56 -7.72
C LYS A 100 2.89 -17.20 -6.34
N HIS A 101 2.96 -16.39 -5.30
CA HIS A 101 3.03 -16.85 -3.91
C HIS A 101 1.92 -16.21 -3.08
N GLU A 102 1.72 -16.74 -1.88
CA GLU A 102 0.79 -16.14 -0.92
C GLU A 102 1.27 -14.77 -0.48
N LEU A 103 0.34 -13.95 -0.01
CA LEU A 103 0.65 -12.58 0.43
C LEU A 103 1.77 -12.55 1.47
N SER A 104 1.80 -13.51 2.40
CA SER A 104 2.82 -13.57 3.44
C SER A 104 4.24 -13.63 2.88
N TYR A 105 4.44 -14.28 1.74
CA TYR A 105 5.75 -14.34 1.10
C TYR A 105 6.27 -12.94 0.78
N TYR A 106 5.41 -12.05 0.29
CA TYR A 106 5.79 -10.71 -0.14
C TYR A 106 5.86 -9.70 1.01
N THR A 107 5.23 -10.00 2.13
CA THR A 107 5.12 -9.08 3.26
C THR A 107 6.15 -9.34 4.35
N GLU A 108 7.03 -10.31 4.18
CA GLU A 108 8.13 -10.58 5.11
C GLU A 108 9.40 -9.83 4.69
N ALA A 109 10.22 -9.44 5.67
CA ALA A 109 11.42 -8.64 5.41
C ALA A 109 12.59 -9.47 4.88
N PHE A 110 12.60 -10.77 5.13
CA PHE A 110 13.69 -11.65 4.68
C PHE A 110 13.39 -12.22 3.28
N SER A 111 14.39 -12.87 2.67
CA SER A 111 14.32 -13.41 1.29
C SER A 111 14.23 -12.32 0.23
N GLN A 112 14.95 -11.21 0.43
CA GLN A 112 14.87 -10.05 -0.46
C GLN A 112 15.37 -10.34 -1.87
N GLU A 113 16.38 -11.20 -2.02
CA GLU A 113 16.92 -11.53 -3.34
C GLU A 113 15.87 -12.20 -4.24
N GLU A 114 15.12 -13.15 -3.68
CA GLU A 114 14.04 -13.82 -4.41
C GLU A 114 12.93 -12.83 -4.79
N LYS A 115 12.55 -11.98 -3.86
CA LYS A 115 11.52 -10.96 -4.12
C LYS A 115 11.95 -9.98 -5.20
N ARG A 116 13.23 -9.61 -5.23
CA ARG A 116 13.77 -8.71 -6.25
C ARG A 116 13.76 -9.36 -7.62
N SER A 117 14.06 -10.64 -7.72
CA SER A 117 14.02 -11.36 -8.99
C SER A 117 12.60 -11.38 -9.56
N ASP A 118 11.58 -11.37 -8.70
CA ASP A 118 10.17 -11.26 -9.08
C ASP A 118 9.71 -9.81 -9.26
N GLY A 119 10.60 -8.83 -9.06
CA GLY A 119 10.28 -7.41 -9.20
C GLY A 119 9.81 -6.73 -7.92
N PHE A 120 9.81 -7.44 -6.77
CA PHE A 120 9.39 -6.88 -5.49
C PHE A 120 10.59 -6.52 -4.62
N GLY A 121 10.43 -5.48 -3.80
CA GLY A 121 11.40 -5.10 -2.78
C GLY A 121 10.77 -5.16 -1.40
N LEU A 122 11.02 -4.15 -0.60
CA LEU A 122 10.49 -4.04 0.76
C LEU A 122 9.10 -3.38 0.82
N GLY A 123 8.56 -2.95 -0.32
CA GLY A 123 7.33 -2.16 -0.36
C GLY A 123 6.15 -2.81 0.34
N LEU A 124 5.88 -4.09 0.09
CA LEU A 124 4.74 -4.77 0.73
C LEU A 124 4.98 -5.07 2.20
N TYR A 125 6.24 -5.29 2.61
CA TYR A 125 6.57 -5.39 4.02
C TYR A 125 6.27 -4.07 4.75
N ILE A 126 6.65 -2.94 4.16
CA ILE A 126 6.36 -1.61 4.70
C ILE A 126 4.84 -1.41 4.82
N VAL A 127 4.09 -1.76 3.77
CA VAL A 127 2.62 -1.65 3.77
C VAL A 127 2.03 -2.45 4.93
N LYS A 128 2.40 -3.72 5.06
CA LYS A 128 1.87 -4.57 6.12
C LYS A 128 2.18 -4.01 7.50
N THR A 129 3.40 -3.53 7.70
CA THR A 129 3.81 -2.95 8.98
C THR A 129 2.94 -1.74 9.33
N ILE A 130 2.77 -0.83 8.38
CA ILE A 130 1.94 0.37 8.60
C ILE A 130 0.49 -0.01 8.88
N VAL A 131 -0.08 -0.88 8.05
CA VAL A 131 -1.47 -1.32 8.20
C VAL A 131 -1.69 -1.97 9.57
N ASN A 132 -0.77 -2.84 9.99
CA ASN A 132 -0.85 -3.50 11.28
C ASN A 132 -0.73 -2.52 12.45
N LEU A 133 0.14 -1.50 12.34
CA LEU A 133 0.26 -0.46 13.36
C LEU A 133 -1.06 0.30 13.55
N HIS A 134 -1.87 0.38 12.51
CA HIS A 134 -3.19 1.02 12.59
C HIS A 134 -4.27 0.12 13.19
N GLY A 135 -3.98 -1.17 13.39
CA GLY A 135 -4.98 -2.14 13.79
C GLY A 135 -5.88 -2.59 12.65
N TYR A 136 -5.50 -2.29 11.42
CA TYR A 136 -6.19 -2.72 10.21
C TYR A 136 -5.52 -3.99 9.67
N LYS A 137 -6.08 -4.56 8.61
CA LYS A 137 -5.58 -5.81 8.05
C LYS A 137 -5.33 -5.67 6.54
N LEU A 138 -4.13 -6.08 6.10
CA LEU A 138 -3.82 -6.15 4.68
C LEU A 138 -4.25 -7.50 4.12
N GLU A 139 -5.01 -7.47 3.04
CA GLU A 139 -5.52 -8.67 2.36
C GLU A 139 -5.21 -8.59 0.88
N TYR A 140 -5.22 -9.74 0.22
CA TYR A 140 -5.02 -9.87 -1.22
C TYR A 140 -6.04 -10.83 -1.79
N LYS A 141 -6.57 -10.49 -2.97
CA LYS A 141 -7.35 -11.45 -3.76
C LYS A 141 -7.10 -11.23 -5.25
N TYR A 142 -7.37 -12.27 -6.00
CA TYR A 142 -7.30 -12.22 -7.46
C TYR A 142 -8.65 -12.62 -8.02
N GLU A 143 -9.21 -11.80 -8.90
CA GLU A 143 -10.54 -12.04 -9.47
C GLU A 143 -10.64 -11.36 -10.83
N ASP A 144 -11.15 -12.10 -11.83
CA ASP A 144 -11.40 -11.57 -13.18
C ASP A 144 -10.19 -10.88 -13.82
N GLY A 145 -9.00 -11.46 -13.67
CA GLY A 145 -7.77 -10.92 -14.24
C GLY A 145 -7.22 -9.71 -13.51
N LYS A 146 -7.69 -9.45 -12.30
CA LYS A 146 -7.29 -8.29 -11.51
C LYS A 146 -6.74 -8.69 -10.16
N ASN A 147 -5.69 -7.97 -9.76
CA ASN A 147 -5.10 -8.07 -8.43
C ASN A 147 -5.73 -7.00 -7.53
N TYR A 148 -6.17 -7.41 -6.34
CA TYR A 148 -6.75 -6.53 -5.33
C TYR A 148 -5.89 -6.57 -4.09
N PHE A 149 -5.29 -5.45 -3.74
CA PHE A 149 -4.68 -5.27 -2.42
C PHE A 149 -5.63 -4.44 -1.58
N ILE A 150 -6.00 -4.97 -0.44
CA ILE A 150 -7.11 -4.44 0.37
C ILE A 150 -6.62 -4.12 1.77
N ILE A 151 -6.85 -2.87 2.20
CA ILE A 151 -6.71 -2.50 3.61
C ILE A 151 -8.10 -2.60 4.20
N ASN A 152 -8.31 -3.64 5.00
CA ASN A 152 -9.59 -3.89 5.65
C ASN A 152 -9.60 -3.17 6.99
N MET A 153 -10.52 -2.22 7.14
CA MET A 153 -10.65 -1.39 8.34
C MET A 153 -11.78 -1.85 9.26
N MET A 154 -12.49 -2.88 8.87
CA MET A 154 -13.53 -3.47 9.72
C MET A 154 -12.90 -4.35 10.80
N LYS A 155 -13.45 -4.26 11.99
CA LYS A 155 -13.03 -5.10 13.11
C LYS A 155 -13.88 -6.35 13.21
#